data_bc856c94144977b29be6706901f00c52
#
_entry.id   bc856c94144977b29be6706901f00c52
#
_cell.length_a   1.000
_cell.length_b   1.000
_cell.length_c   1.000
_cell.angle_alpha   90.00
_cell.angle_beta   90.00
_cell.angle_gamma   90.00
#
_symmetry.space_group_name_H-M   'P 1'
#
loop_
_entity.id
_entity.type
_entity.pdbx_description
1 polymer ?
#
loop_
_entity_poly.entity_id
_entity_poly.type
_entity_poly.pdbx_seq_one_letter_code
_entity_poly.pdbx_strand_id
1 'polypeptide(L)'
;MKTNQEFKNAAQASLKGNWAPVLVATIIMISVIFIFMGPYSALSTLAVNGKTVPVTFAAISYAMFAFGSLLVFSPMSVGYSYALYQLQSAGDQRVTGNTFRNGFRTYLRNVWGMFLMGLFVNLWSLLLIVPGFIKMYAY
;
A
#
# COMPACT_ATOMS: atom_id res chain seq x y z
N MET A 1 5.59 11.02 -28.48
CA MET A 1 5.68 10.33 -27.16
C MET A 1 6.71 11.07 -26.33
N LYS A 2 6.39 11.40 -25.07
CA LYS A 2 7.37 12.02 -24.17
C LYS A 2 8.46 11.01 -23.84
N THR A 3 9.70 11.47 -23.83
CA THR A 3 10.86 10.62 -23.48
C THR A 3 10.92 10.40 -21.95
N ASN A 4 11.58 9.33 -21.50
CA ASN A 4 11.80 9.08 -20.07
C ASN A 4 12.46 10.26 -19.35
N GLN A 5 13.30 11.01 -20.07
CA GLN A 5 13.96 12.20 -19.54
C GLN A 5 12.98 13.35 -19.27
N GLU A 6 11.99 13.54 -20.15
CA GLU A 6 10.95 14.57 -19.96
C GLU A 6 10.06 14.25 -18.75
N PHE A 7 9.71 12.96 -18.54
CA PHE A 7 8.98 12.53 -17.36
C PHE A 7 9.77 12.76 -16.07
N LYS A 8 11.06 12.44 -16.07
CA LYS A 8 11.94 12.67 -14.92
C LYS A 8 12.08 14.16 -14.59
N ASN A 9 12.27 14.99 -15.61
CA ASN A 9 12.39 16.44 -15.44
C ASN A 9 11.07 17.06 -14.94
N ALA A 10 9.93 16.61 -15.45
CA ALA A 10 8.62 17.05 -15.00
C ALA A 10 8.38 16.67 -13.53
N ALA A 11 8.72 15.44 -13.14
CA ALA A 11 8.62 14.99 -11.75
C ALA A 11 9.52 15.81 -10.80
N GLN A 12 10.76 16.09 -11.20
CA GLN A 12 11.67 16.92 -10.42
C GLN A 12 11.18 18.36 -10.30
N ALA A 13 10.62 18.93 -11.36
CA ALA A 13 10.03 20.27 -11.35
C ALA A 13 8.84 20.35 -10.38
N SER A 14 7.97 19.34 -10.38
CA SER A 14 6.81 19.27 -9.47
C SER A 14 7.21 19.16 -7.99
N LEU A 15 8.34 18.51 -7.70
CA LEU A 15 8.88 18.37 -6.35
C LEU A 15 9.60 19.63 -5.86
N LYS A 16 9.99 20.53 -6.75
CA LYS A 16 10.73 21.75 -6.39
C LYS A 16 9.89 22.62 -5.46
N GLY A 17 10.39 22.84 -4.24
CA GLY A 17 9.66 23.57 -3.19
C GLY A 17 8.75 22.71 -2.30
N ASN A 18 8.45 21.46 -2.67
CA ASN A 18 7.57 20.55 -1.93
C ASN A 18 8.29 19.29 -1.38
N TRP A 19 9.62 19.26 -1.39
CA TRP A 19 10.41 18.11 -0.93
C TRP A 19 10.11 17.74 0.54
N ALA A 20 10.12 18.73 1.43
CA ALA A 20 9.93 18.46 2.85
C ALA A 20 8.55 17.89 3.17
N PRO A 21 7.42 18.46 2.69
CA PRO A 21 6.10 17.87 2.90
C PRO A 21 5.94 16.46 2.33
N VAL A 22 6.52 16.19 1.15
CA VAL A 22 6.46 14.86 0.52
C VAL A 22 7.27 13.85 1.33
N LEU A 23 8.47 14.21 1.78
CA LEU A 23 9.30 13.35 2.63
C LEU A 23 8.58 13.02 3.96
N VAL A 24 7.99 14.01 4.61
CA VAL A 24 7.24 13.80 5.86
C VAL A 24 6.07 12.85 5.62
N ALA A 25 5.28 13.06 4.56
CA ALA A 25 4.18 12.18 4.22
C ALA A 25 4.66 10.74 3.93
N THR A 26 5.78 10.59 3.24
CA THR A 26 6.39 9.28 2.94
C THR A 26 6.87 8.60 4.23
N ILE A 27 7.53 9.32 5.12
CA ILE A 27 7.98 8.78 6.42
C ILE A 27 6.79 8.31 7.25
N ILE A 28 5.70 9.08 7.30
CA ILE A 28 4.48 8.67 7.99
C ILE A 28 3.92 7.37 7.39
N MET A 29 3.85 7.27 6.06
CA MET A 29 3.40 6.05 5.38
C MET A 29 4.27 4.84 5.73
N ILE A 30 5.58 4.99 5.67
CA ILE A 30 6.54 3.94 6.01
C ILE A 30 6.37 3.53 7.47
N SER A 31 6.23 4.47 8.40
CA SER A 31 6.05 4.20 9.82
C SER A 31 4.78 3.38 10.08
N VAL A 32 3.68 3.72 9.41
CA VAL A 32 2.43 2.94 9.51
C VAL A 32 2.61 1.53 8.97
N ILE A 33 3.29 1.36 7.85
CA ILE A 33 3.61 0.03 7.30
C ILE A 33 4.40 -0.78 8.34
N PHE A 34 5.44 -0.21 8.95
CA PHE A 34 6.25 -0.89 9.96
C PHE A 34 5.44 -1.31 11.19
N ILE A 35 4.53 -0.48 11.67
CA ILE A 35 3.69 -0.79 12.83
C ILE A 35 2.80 -2.01 12.55
N PHE A 36 2.18 -2.09 11.38
CA PHE A 36 1.22 -3.15 11.06
C PHE A 36 1.85 -4.39 10.42
N MET A 37 2.89 -4.23 9.61
CA MET A 37 3.60 -5.35 8.97
C MET A 37 4.78 -5.88 9.79
N GLY A 38 5.37 -5.08 10.68
CA GLY A 38 6.54 -5.46 11.48
C GLY A 38 6.33 -6.73 12.30
N PRO A 39 5.27 -6.85 13.10
CA PRO A 39 4.98 -8.06 13.88
C PRO A 39 4.79 -9.30 12.99
N TYR A 40 4.13 -9.15 11.85
CA TYR A 40 3.94 -10.24 10.89
C TYR A 40 5.27 -10.69 10.25
N SER A 41 6.13 -9.75 9.86
CA SER A 41 7.45 -10.08 9.29
C SER A 41 8.37 -10.73 10.33
N ALA A 42 8.32 -10.28 11.57
CA ALA A 42 9.04 -10.92 12.68
C ALA A 42 8.54 -12.36 12.91
N LEU A 43 7.23 -12.58 12.88
CA LEU A 43 6.63 -13.92 12.99
C LEU A 43 7.13 -14.85 11.88
N SER A 44 7.12 -14.41 10.62
CA SER A 44 7.59 -15.21 9.49
C SER A 44 9.07 -15.56 9.60
N THR A 45 9.90 -14.62 10.05
CA THR A 45 11.33 -14.83 10.25
C THR A 45 11.60 -15.84 11.37
N LEU A 46 10.86 -15.77 12.49
CA LEU A 46 10.97 -16.73 13.57
C LEU A 46 10.56 -18.14 13.15
N ALA A 47 9.47 -18.25 12.40
CA ALA A 47 8.98 -19.53 11.87
C ALA A 47 9.99 -20.19 10.90
N VAL A 48 10.57 -19.42 9.99
CA VAL A 48 11.61 -19.91 9.06
C VAL A 48 12.84 -20.41 9.81
N ASN A 49 13.21 -19.76 10.92
CA ASN A 49 14.35 -20.18 11.76
C ASN A 49 14.02 -21.33 12.73
N GLY A 50 12.87 -21.98 12.58
CA GLY A 50 12.47 -23.13 13.41
C GLY A 50 12.18 -22.79 14.88
N LYS A 51 11.99 -21.51 15.21
CA LYS A 51 11.65 -21.07 16.57
C LYS A 51 10.16 -21.24 16.83
N THR A 52 9.82 -21.81 17.97
CA THR A 52 8.41 -21.90 18.44
C THR A 52 7.91 -20.51 18.82
N VAL A 53 6.76 -20.14 18.26
CA VAL A 53 6.14 -18.83 18.51
C VAL A 53 4.85 -19.06 19.31
N PRO A 54 4.59 -18.30 20.39
CA PRO A 54 3.32 -18.39 21.10
C PRO A 54 2.14 -18.12 20.16
N VAL A 55 1.10 -18.95 20.26
CA VAL A 55 -0.11 -18.83 19.41
C VAL A 55 -0.76 -17.45 19.55
N THR A 56 -0.74 -16.89 20.75
CA THR A 56 -1.26 -15.54 21.03
C THR A 56 -0.52 -14.47 20.24
N PHE A 57 0.83 -14.53 20.19
CA PHE A 57 1.64 -13.59 19.39
C PHE A 57 1.34 -13.75 17.90
N ALA A 58 1.23 -14.99 17.41
CA ALA A 58 0.88 -15.26 16.04
C ALA A 58 -0.50 -14.68 15.68
N ALA A 59 -1.52 -14.95 16.48
CA ALA A 59 -2.88 -14.44 16.26
C ALA A 59 -2.94 -12.91 16.25
N ILE A 60 -2.28 -12.24 17.18
CA ILE A 60 -2.21 -10.77 17.23
C ILE A 60 -1.50 -10.22 15.99
N SER A 61 -0.38 -10.83 15.58
CA SER A 61 0.38 -10.38 14.39
C SER A 61 -0.44 -10.50 13.10
N TYR A 62 -1.16 -11.61 12.91
CA TYR A 62 -2.08 -11.78 11.78
C TYR A 62 -3.24 -10.80 11.81
N ALA A 63 -3.85 -10.58 12.98
CA ALA A 63 -4.94 -9.62 13.13
C ALA A 63 -4.47 -8.19 12.82
N MET A 64 -3.34 -7.77 13.36
CA MET A 64 -2.75 -6.45 13.08
C MET A 64 -2.46 -6.28 11.58
N PHE A 65 -1.88 -7.29 10.94
CA PHE A 65 -1.62 -7.25 9.51
C PHE A 65 -2.91 -7.13 8.69
N ALA A 66 -3.91 -7.97 8.94
CA ALA A 66 -5.16 -8.00 8.20
C ALA A 66 -5.98 -6.70 8.38
N PHE A 67 -6.21 -6.29 9.62
CA PHE A 67 -6.97 -5.07 9.92
C PHE A 67 -6.20 -3.81 9.56
N GLY A 68 -4.90 -3.76 9.83
CA GLY A 68 -4.05 -2.62 9.49
C GLY A 68 -3.96 -2.37 8.00
N SER A 69 -3.78 -3.44 7.20
CA SER A 69 -3.70 -3.33 5.74
C SER A 69 -5.02 -2.85 5.12
N LEU A 70 -6.13 -3.34 5.58
CA LEU A 70 -7.44 -2.98 5.02
C LEU A 70 -7.95 -1.63 5.54
N LEU A 71 -7.93 -1.44 6.87
CA LEU A 71 -8.61 -0.30 7.50
C LEU A 71 -7.74 0.96 7.58
N VAL A 72 -6.43 0.83 7.69
CA VAL A 72 -5.54 1.98 7.86
C VAL A 72 -4.75 2.26 6.59
N PHE A 73 -4.07 1.26 6.04
CA PHE A 73 -3.22 1.45 4.86
C PHE A 73 -4.03 1.83 3.62
N SER A 74 -5.22 1.23 3.43
CA SER A 74 -6.09 1.52 2.29
C SER A 74 -6.44 3.01 2.15
N PRO A 75 -7.07 3.68 3.14
CA PRO A 75 -7.39 5.10 3.01
C PRO A 75 -6.15 5.99 2.97
N MET A 76 -5.07 5.61 3.66
CA MET A 76 -3.82 6.37 3.63
C MET A 76 -3.17 6.34 2.26
N SER A 77 -3.12 5.19 1.60
CA SER A 77 -2.54 5.04 0.25
C SER A 77 -3.32 5.85 -0.79
N VAL A 78 -4.65 5.87 -0.71
CA VAL A 78 -5.49 6.71 -1.58
C VAL A 78 -5.22 8.19 -1.34
N GLY A 79 -5.16 8.63 -0.08
CA GLY A 79 -4.87 10.02 0.27
C GLY A 79 -3.49 10.47 -0.22
N TYR A 80 -2.49 9.64 -0.03
CA TYR A 80 -1.13 9.88 -0.48
C TYR A 80 -1.03 9.96 -2.02
N SER A 81 -1.63 9.01 -2.74
CA SER A 81 -1.65 9.01 -4.20
C SER A 81 -2.38 10.22 -4.77
N TYR A 82 -3.48 10.62 -4.14
CA TYR A 82 -4.22 11.83 -4.51
C TYR A 82 -3.41 13.11 -4.32
N ALA A 83 -2.66 13.21 -3.22
CA ALA A 83 -1.79 14.35 -2.98
C ALA A 83 -0.64 14.46 -3.99
N LEU A 84 -0.01 13.33 -4.35
CA LEU A 84 1.00 13.30 -5.40
C LEU A 84 0.43 13.67 -6.77
N TYR A 85 -0.79 13.21 -7.07
CA TYR A 85 -1.48 13.59 -8.30
C TYR A 85 -1.77 15.09 -8.36
N GLN A 86 -2.26 15.68 -7.27
CA GLN A 86 -2.48 17.13 -7.18
C GLN A 86 -1.18 17.94 -7.35
N LEU A 87 -0.08 17.49 -6.75
CA LEU A 87 1.22 18.11 -6.89
C LEU A 87 1.68 18.15 -8.36
N GLN A 88 1.42 17.07 -9.11
CA GLN A 88 1.79 16.97 -10.53
C GLN A 88 0.86 17.80 -11.44
N SER A 89 -0.44 17.83 -11.14
CA SER A 89 -1.45 18.46 -12.00
C SER A 89 -1.61 19.95 -11.78
N ALA A 90 -1.46 20.42 -10.55
CA ALA A 90 -1.75 21.82 -10.16
C ALA A 90 -0.49 22.69 -9.96
N GLY A 91 0.70 22.15 -10.10
CA GLY A 91 2.01 22.84 -10.13
C GLY A 91 2.42 23.61 -8.87
N ASP A 92 1.48 24.05 -8.04
CA ASP A 92 1.74 24.99 -6.94
C ASP A 92 1.05 24.63 -5.61
N GLN A 93 0.32 23.52 -5.57
CA GLN A 93 -0.34 23.09 -4.35
C GLN A 93 0.63 22.33 -3.44
N ARG A 94 0.96 22.95 -2.31
CA ARG A 94 1.77 22.30 -1.27
C ARG A 94 1.07 21.07 -0.75
N VAL A 95 1.80 19.95 -0.70
CA VAL A 95 1.38 18.74 0.03
C VAL A 95 1.23 19.15 1.50
N THR A 96 0.01 19.37 1.92
CA THR A 96 -0.33 19.82 3.28
C THR A 96 -0.75 18.66 4.15
N GLY A 97 -0.84 18.86 5.47
CA GLY A 97 -1.35 17.88 6.43
C GLY A 97 -2.77 17.33 6.12
N ASN A 98 -3.48 17.92 5.16
CA ASN A 98 -4.73 17.43 4.62
C ASN A 98 -4.59 16.22 3.68
N THR A 99 -3.37 15.82 3.31
CA THR A 99 -3.09 14.70 2.41
C THR A 99 -3.81 13.44 2.83
N PHE A 100 -3.62 13.03 4.08
CA PHE A 100 -4.27 11.82 4.61
C PHE A 100 -5.75 12.03 4.91
N ARG A 101 -6.15 13.24 5.30
CA ARG A 101 -7.55 13.59 5.55
C ARG A 101 -8.44 13.35 4.33
N ASN A 102 -7.97 13.62 3.12
CA ASN A 102 -8.73 13.35 1.90
C ASN A 102 -8.97 11.85 1.67
N GLY A 103 -8.01 10.99 2.03
CA GLY A 103 -8.20 9.54 2.01
C GLY A 103 -9.26 9.05 3.01
N PHE A 104 -9.30 9.65 4.19
CA PHE A 104 -10.29 9.32 5.24
C PHE A 104 -11.67 9.95 5.01
N ARG A 105 -11.78 11.00 4.22
CA ARG A 105 -13.07 11.64 3.90
C ARG A 105 -14.06 10.68 3.21
N THR A 106 -13.54 9.78 2.40
CA THR A 106 -14.33 8.74 1.70
C THR A 106 -13.96 7.34 2.19
N TYR A 107 -13.79 7.22 3.53
CA TYR A 107 -13.25 6.03 4.19
C TYR A 107 -13.93 4.73 3.74
N LEU A 108 -15.23 4.63 3.93
CA LEU A 108 -15.99 3.41 3.58
C LEU A 108 -15.85 3.05 2.09
N ARG A 109 -15.91 4.03 1.21
CA ARG A 109 -15.76 3.81 -0.24
C ARG A 109 -14.36 3.31 -0.59
N ASN A 110 -13.32 3.88 0.04
CA ASN A 110 -11.94 3.48 -0.21
C ASN A 110 -11.65 2.08 0.33
N VAL A 111 -12.08 1.78 1.55
CA VAL A 111 -11.93 0.45 2.16
C VAL A 111 -12.69 -0.60 1.35
N TRP A 112 -13.94 -0.30 0.96
CA TRP A 112 -14.76 -1.22 0.16
C TRP A 112 -14.18 -1.44 -1.24
N GLY A 113 -13.69 -0.38 -1.88
CA GLY A 113 -13.02 -0.46 -3.19
C GLY A 113 -11.76 -1.34 -3.14
N MET A 114 -10.91 -1.16 -2.13
CA MET A 114 -9.71 -1.97 -1.95
C MET A 114 -10.05 -3.42 -1.60
N PHE A 115 -11.08 -3.65 -0.78
CA PHE A 115 -11.57 -5.00 -0.48
C PHE A 115 -12.04 -5.72 -1.76
N LEU A 116 -12.88 -5.07 -2.56
CA LEU A 116 -13.35 -5.61 -3.84
C LEU A 116 -12.20 -5.88 -4.81
N MET A 117 -11.26 -4.93 -4.93
CA MET A 117 -10.08 -5.10 -5.77
C MET A 117 -9.26 -6.31 -5.33
N GLY A 118 -9.00 -6.46 -4.02
CA GLY A 118 -8.31 -7.62 -3.46
C GLY A 118 -9.05 -8.93 -3.74
N LEU A 119 -10.37 -8.93 -3.57
CA LEU A 119 -11.22 -10.09 -3.86
C LEU A 119 -11.15 -10.48 -5.33
N PHE A 120 -11.28 -9.52 -6.25
CA PHE A 120 -11.15 -9.77 -7.68
C PHE A 120 -9.77 -10.30 -8.06
N VAL A 121 -8.69 -9.70 -7.54
CA VAL A 121 -7.31 -10.16 -7.80
C VAL A 121 -7.14 -11.60 -7.32
N ASN A 122 -7.63 -11.94 -6.12
CA ASN A 122 -7.59 -13.31 -5.60
C ASN A 122 -8.40 -14.28 -6.46
N LEU A 123 -9.60 -13.88 -6.89
CA LEU A 123 -10.46 -14.70 -7.75
C LEU A 123 -9.78 -14.98 -9.09
N TRP A 124 -9.19 -13.97 -9.73
CA TRP A 124 -8.42 -14.12 -10.96
C TRP A 124 -7.19 -14.99 -10.79
N SER A 125 -6.48 -14.85 -9.67
CA SER A 125 -5.32 -15.70 -9.35
C SER A 125 -5.73 -17.16 -9.22
N LEU A 126 -6.85 -17.45 -8.55
CA LEU A 126 -7.42 -18.81 -8.45
C LEU A 126 -7.81 -19.37 -9.82
N LEU A 127 -8.39 -18.54 -10.68
CA LEU A 127 -8.80 -18.94 -12.04
C LEU A 127 -7.58 -19.29 -12.92
N LEU A 128 -6.45 -18.61 -12.74
CA LEU A 128 -5.19 -18.88 -13.44
C LEU A 128 -4.49 -20.15 -12.94
N ILE A 129 -4.63 -20.49 -11.65
CA ILE A 129 -4.06 -21.69 -11.05
C ILE A 129 -4.70 -22.95 -11.63
N VAL A 130 -6.04 -22.96 -11.82
CA VAL A 130 -6.77 -24.14 -12.33
C VAL A 130 -6.26 -24.60 -13.71
N PRO A 131 -6.15 -23.76 -14.75
CA PRO A 131 -5.59 -24.20 -16.03
C PRO A 131 -4.10 -24.55 -15.95
N GLY A 132 -3.34 -23.95 -15.02
CA GLY A 132 -1.95 -24.32 -14.76
C GLY A 132 -1.82 -25.77 -14.27
N PHE A 133 -2.64 -26.17 -13.31
CA PHE A 133 -2.68 -27.55 -12.83
C PHE A 133 -3.15 -28.54 -13.91
N ILE A 134 -4.18 -28.21 -14.67
CA ILE A 134 -4.68 -29.06 -15.76
C ILE A 134 -3.57 -29.31 -16.79
N LYS A 135 -2.83 -28.25 -17.16
CA LYS A 135 -1.72 -28.39 -18.12
C LYS A 135 -0.56 -29.19 -17.57
N MET A 136 -0.27 -29.09 -16.27
CA MET A 136 0.80 -29.86 -15.62
C MET A 136 0.50 -31.38 -15.61
N TYR A 137 -0.77 -31.77 -15.53
CA TYR A 137 -1.19 -33.16 -15.59
C TYR A 137 -1.43 -33.69 -17.02
N ALA A 138 -1.47 -32.79 -18.02
CA ALA A 138 -1.71 -33.15 -19.40
C ALA A 138 -0.42 -33.48 -20.19
N TYR A 139 0.75 -33.26 -19.58
CA TYR A 139 2.08 -33.59 -20.10
C TYR A 139 2.79 -34.57 -19.17
#